data_ac11d2494e7f17ddc1eb5e6cd48283e9
#
_entry.id   ac11d2494e7f17ddc1eb5e6cd48283e9
#
_cell.length_a   1.000
_cell.length_b   1.000
_cell.length_c   1.000
_cell.angle_alpha   90.00
_cell.angle_beta   90.00
_cell.angle_gamma   90.00
#
_symmetry.space_group_name_H-M   'P 1'
#
loop_
_entity.id
_entity.type
_entity.pdbx_description
1 polymer ?
#
loop_
_entity_poly.entity_id
_entity_poly.type
_entity_poly.pdbx_seq_one_letter_code
_entity_poly.pdbx_strand_id
1 'polypeptide(L)'
;MLRPSERGAGLLLGDGVSLPESVILGGNVVIHEGTTIGEGVTIHDGATLGKPVSLGPSSRAQREAPPPLVVGDGATIGAGAVLVTGAAIGAGAVVADQAHVRERAAVGRGSVVGRGVAVENDALIGAGVRIQTGAYITAFCEIEDEVFVAPGVQTLNDLTAGRRPVGGPLRGPKLRRRCRVGGAAVLLPGIEVGEEAFVGAGAVVTRDVPPRTLVVGVPAREVRALDPEA
;
A
#
# COMPACT_ATOMS: atom_id res chain seq x y z
N MET A 1 20.95 14.84 -8.21
CA MET A 1 21.44 13.98 -9.32
C MET A 1 21.83 12.61 -8.76
N LEU A 2 21.59 11.49 -9.48
CA LEU A 2 22.00 10.16 -9.05
C LEU A 2 23.50 9.93 -9.32
N ARG A 3 24.22 9.38 -8.34
CA ARG A 3 25.66 9.09 -8.44
C ARG A 3 25.95 7.64 -8.03
N PRO A 4 26.90 6.95 -8.68
CA PRO A 4 27.36 5.63 -8.24
C PRO A 4 27.90 5.68 -6.81
N SER A 5 27.69 4.59 -6.06
CA SER A 5 28.20 4.43 -4.70
C SER A 5 28.94 3.10 -4.57
N GLU A 6 30.08 3.12 -3.90
CA GLU A 6 30.89 1.92 -3.63
C GLU A 6 30.26 0.99 -2.58
N ARG A 7 29.21 1.42 -1.85
CA ARG A 7 28.53 0.61 -0.83
C ARG A 7 27.73 -0.56 -1.38
N GLY A 8 27.51 -0.63 -2.68
CA GLY A 8 26.77 -1.75 -3.29
C GLY A 8 26.98 -1.84 -4.79
N ALA A 9 26.92 -3.04 -5.34
CA ALA A 9 27.06 -3.28 -6.78
C ALA A 9 25.94 -2.59 -7.55
N GLY A 10 26.28 -1.63 -8.41
CA GLY A 10 25.32 -0.85 -9.20
C GLY A 10 24.41 0.09 -8.40
N LEU A 11 24.75 0.38 -7.14
CA LEU A 11 24.00 1.31 -6.30
C LEU A 11 24.10 2.74 -6.84
N LEU A 12 22.94 3.39 -7.02
CA LEU A 12 22.84 4.80 -7.38
C LEU A 12 22.18 5.58 -6.24
N LEU A 13 22.87 6.63 -5.74
CA LEU A 13 22.37 7.48 -4.66
C LEU A 13 22.10 8.90 -5.16
N GLY A 14 20.95 9.44 -4.76
CA GLY A 14 20.58 10.85 -4.93
C GLY A 14 21.28 11.74 -3.92
N ASP A 15 21.26 13.05 -4.21
CA ASP A 15 21.85 14.04 -3.32
C ASP A 15 21.16 14.02 -1.95
N GLY A 16 21.96 14.18 -0.86
CA GLY A 16 21.47 14.22 0.53
C GLY A 16 21.04 12.85 1.09
N VAL A 17 21.20 11.74 0.38
CA VAL A 17 20.93 10.40 0.92
C VAL A 17 22.12 9.93 1.75
N SER A 18 21.87 9.62 3.02
CA SER A 18 22.80 8.97 3.93
C SER A 18 22.29 7.59 4.30
N LEU A 19 23.13 6.57 4.18
CA LEU A 19 22.77 5.19 4.53
C LEU A 19 23.46 4.79 5.84
N PRO A 20 22.70 4.39 6.87
CA PRO A 20 23.25 3.75 8.06
C PRO A 20 24.17 2.56 7.71
N GLU A 21 25.15 2.27 8.55
CA GLU A 21 26.06 1.12 8.33
C GLU A 21 25.34 -0.22 8.39
N SER A 22 24.29 -0.29 9.20
CA SER A 22 23.45 -1.48 9.40
C SER A 22 22.55 -1.84 8.22
N VAL A 23 22.47 -0.99 7.18
CA VAL A 23 21.64 -1.24 5.99
C VAL A 23 22.25 -2.34 5.12
N ILE A 24 21.43 -3.35 4.81
CA ILE A 24 21.80 -4.44 3.90
C ILE A 24 21.27 -4.10 2.50
N LEU A 25 22.15 -4.17 1.50
CA LEU A 25 21.86 -3.78 0.12
C LEU A 25 22.05 -4.94 -0.85
N GLY A 26 21.07 -5.16 -1.70
CA GLY A 26 21.19 -5.94 -2.92
C GLY A 26 21.87 -5.17 -4.05
N GLY A 27 21.98 -5.77 -5.23
CA GLY A 27 22.53 -5.15 -6.43
C GLY A 27 21.55 -4.23 -7.15
N ASN A 28 22.11 -3.24 -7.89
CA ASN A 28 21.36 -2.33 -8.77
C ASN A 28 20.22 -1.56 -8.08
N VAL A 29 20.38 -1.22 -6.81
CA VAL A 29 19.43 -0.40 -6.05
C VAL A 29 19.56 1.07 -6.46
N VAL A 30 18.41 1.76 -6.56
CA VAL A 30 18.35 3.20 -6.84
C VAL A 30 17.65 3.90 -5.69
N ILE A 31 18.30 4.87 -5.05
CA ILE A 31 17.72 5.67 -3.97
C ILE A 31 17.77 7.13 -4.37
N HIS A 32 16.61 7.71 -4.59
CA HIS A 32 16.47 9.10 -5.02
C HIS A 32 16.68 10.09 -3.88
N GLU A 33 16.93 11.31 -4.29
CA GLU A 33 17.20 12.50 -3.47
C GLU A 33 16.25 12.65 -2.27
N GLY A 34 16.83 13.02 -1.12
CA GLY A 34 16.10 13.31 0.11
C GLY A 34 15.53 12.10 0.85
N THR A 35 15.60 10.89 0.26
CA THR A 35 15.08 9.68 0.89
C THR A 35 15.79 9.41 2.23
N THR A 36 15.01 9.15 3.27
CA THR A 36 15.51 8.78 4.60
C THR A 36 15.36 7.28 4.81
N ILE A 37 16.45 6.61 5.19
CA ILE A 37 16.52 5.17 5.47
C ILE A 37 16.90 4.97 6.93
N GLY A 38 16.11 4.17 7.65
CA GLY A 38 16.34 3.82 9.04
C GLY A 38 17.43 2.76 9.24
N GLU A 39 17.73 2.47 10.51
CA GLU A 39 18.68 1.44 10.89
C GLU A 39 18.18 0.03 10.57
N GLY A 40 19.09 -0.88 10.20
CA GLY A 40 18.79 -2.29 9.96
C GLY A 40 17.82 -2.57 8.79
N VAL A 41 17.60 -1.60 7.91
CA VAL A 41 16.76 -1.78 6.71
C VAL A 41 17.45 -2.73 5.73
N THR A 42 16.69 -3.66 5.17
CA THR A 42 17.14 -4.54 4.08
C THR A 42 16.50 -4.12 2.77
N ILE A 43 17.31 -3.87 1.74
CA ILE A 43 16.85 -3.47 0.41
C ILE A 43 17.38 -4.49 -0.60
N HIS A 44 16.48 -5.20 -1.27
CA HIS A 44 16.83 -6.23 -2.23
C HIS A 44 17.12 -5.67 -3.64
N ASP A 45 17.57 -6.56 -4.53
CA ASP A 45 18.05 -6.24 -5.87
C ASP A 45 17.04 -5.43 -6.71
N GLY A 46 17.52 -4.41 -7.39
CA GLY A 46 16.75 -3.63 -8.35
C GLY A 46 15.62 -2.77 -7.74
N ALA A 47 15.53 -2.66 -6.42
CA ALA A 47 14.56 -1.80 -5.79
C ALA A 47 14.82 -0.32 -6.11
N THR A 48 13.74 0.47 -6.28
CA THR A 48 13.80 1.91 -6.53
C THR A 48 13.07 2.66 -5.42
N LEU A 49 13.79 3.46 -4.65
CA LEU A 49 13.29 4.20 -3.49
C LEU A 49 13.27 5.70 -3.77
N GLY A 50 12.19 6.38 -3.36
CA GLY A 50 12.04 7.82 -3.53
C GLY A 50 11.85 8.26 -4.97
N LYS A 51 11.38 7.35 -5.87
CA LYS A 51 11.13 7.68 -7.27
C LYS A 51 10.29 8.96 -7.41
N PRO A 52 10.71 9.94 -8.22
CA PRO A 52 9.91 11.15 -8.45
C PRO A 52 8.53 10.84 -9.00
N VAL A 53 7.52 11.63 -8.58
CA VAL A 53 6.15 11.53 -9.10
C VAL A 53 6.12 11.92 -10.57
N SER A 54 5.47 11.11 -11.39
CA SER A 54 5.18 11.42 -12.79
C SER A 54 3.69 11.30 -13.04
N LEU A 55 3.02 12.42 -13.22
CA LEU A 55 1.56 12.49 -13.41
C LEU A 55 1.21 12.83 -14.86
N GLY A 56 0.33 12.04 -15.45
CA GLY A 56 -0.25 12.37 -16.75
C GLY A 56 -1.11 13.65 -16.69
N PRO A 57 -1.40 14.28 -17.85
CA PRO A 57 -2.19 15.53 -17.91
C PRO A 57 -3.59 15.39 -17.27
N SER A 58 -4.22 14.23 -17.38
CA SER A 58 -5.55 13.93 -16.85
C SER A 58 -5.54 13.38 -15.43
N SER A 59 -4.39 13.28 -14.79
CA SER A 59 -4.29 12.77 -13.42
C SER A 59 -5.05 13.64 -12.43
N ARG A 60 -5.81 13.02 -11.54
CA ARG A 60 -6.56 13.66 -10.45
C ARG A 60 -5.75 13.71 -9.14
N ALA A 61 -4.54 13.14 -9.11
CA ALA A 61 -3.66 13.21 -7.96
C ALA A 61 -3.17 14.66 -7.76
N GLN A 62 -2.89 14.98 -6.50
CA GLN A 62 -2.34 16.30 -6.14
C GLN A 62 -1.01 16.53 -6.84
N ARG A 63 -0.84 17.75 -7.39
CA ARG A 63 0.38 18.15 -8.13
C ARG A 63 1.45 18.79 -7.26
N GLU A 64 1.11 19.09 -6.00
CA GLU A 64 2.08 19.60 -5.05
C GLU A 64 3.18 18.54 -4.82
N ALA A 65 4.43 19.01 -4.76
CA ALA A 65 5.56 18.13 -4.51
C ALA A 65 5.41 17.46 -3.13
N PRO A 66 5.35 16.13 -3.05
CA PRO A 66 5.25 15.46 -1.77
C PRO A 66 6.60 15.56 -1.02
N PRO A 67 6.60 15.37 0.32
CA PRO A 67 7.84 15.27 1.08
C PRO A 67 8.68 14.08 0.58
N PRO A 68 9.96 13.97 0.97
CA PRO A 68 10.77 12.81 0.65
C PRO A 68 10.18 11.49 1.20
N LEU A 69 10.60 10.35 0.61
CA LEU A 69 10.30 9.02 1.14
C LEU A 69 10.99 8.82 2.49
N VAL A 70 10.26 8.21 3.42
CA VAL A 70 10.78 7.77 4.72
C VAL A 70 10.61 6.26 4.85
N VAL A 71 11.70 5.55 5.16
CA VAL A 71 11.71 4.12 5.46
C VAL A 71 12.18 3.92 6.90
N GLY A 72 11.30 3.37 7.74
CA GLY A 72 11.56 3.15 9.17
C GLY A 72 12.50 1.97 9.42
N ASP A 73 13.01 1.92 10.65
CA ASP A 73 14.00 0.93 11.10
C ASP A 73 13.54 -0.51 10.86
N GLY A 74 14.46 -1.38 10.47
CA GLY A 74 14.22 -2.81 10.29
C GLY A 74 13.22 -3.16 9.18
N ALA A 75 12.80 -2.23 8.36
CA ALA A 75 11.94 -2.51 7.22
C ALA A 75 12.66 -3.33 6.15
N THR A 76 11.88 -4.10 5.38
CA THR A 76 12.40 -4.89 4.24
C THR A 76 11.76 -4.41 2.96
N ILE A 77 12.57 -4.08 1.96
CA ILE A 77 12.14 -3.68 0.63
C ILE A 77 12.56 -4.75 -0.36
N GLY A 78 11.59 -5.43 -0.95
CA GLY A 78 11.76 -6.58 -1.84
C GLY A 78 12.35 -6.22 -3.20
N ALA A 79 12.76 -7.25 -3.93
CA ALA A 79 13.40 -7.11 -5.23
C ALA A 79 12.45 -6.43 -6.24
N GLY A 80 12.99 -5.43 -6.94
CA GLY A 80 12.23 -4.67 -7.94
C GLY A 80 11.03 -3.88 -7.39
N ALA A 81 10.90 -3.72 -6.07
CA ALA A 81 9.87 -2.87 -5.48
C ALA A 81 10.13 -1.40 -5.83
N VAL A 82 9.04 -0.64 -6.02
CA VAL A 82 9.11 0.78 -6.36
C VAL A 82 8.36 1.60 -5.32
N LEU A 83 9.08 2.43 -4.59
CA LEU A 83 8.53 3.37 -3.62
C LEU A 83 8.67 4.80 -4.15
N VAL A 84 7.55 5.50 -4.25
CA VAL A 84 7.52 6.86 -4.76
C VAL A 84 7.82 7.85 -3.64
N THR A 85 8.39 9.00 -3.97
CA THR A 85 8.60 10.09 -3.03
C THR A 85 7.29 10.46 -2.31
N GLY A 86 7.37 10.81 -1.03
CA GLY A 86 6.19 11.06 -0.20
C GLY A 86 5.57 9.84 0.45
N ALA A 87 5.97 8.63 0.08
CA ALA A 87 5.53 7.45 0.80
C ALA A 87 6.20 7.38 2.20
N ALA A 88 5.52 6.74 3.15
CA ALA A 88 6.05 6.49 4.48
C ALA A 88 5.94 4.99 4.80
N ILE A 89 7.06 4.34 5.08
CA ILE A 89 7.12 2.91 5.42
C ILE A 89 7.49 2.79 6.90
N GLY A 90 6.62 2.23 7.70
CA GLY A 90 6.80 2.07 9.14
C GLY A 90 7.88 1.04 9.52
N ALA A 91 8.38 1.15 10.73
CA ALA A 91 9.41 0.24 11.24
C ALA A 91 8.97 -1.23 11.17
N GLY A 92 9.88 -2.10 10.73
CA GLY A 92 9.63 -3.54 10.59
C GLY A 92 8.61 -3.91 9.52
N ALA A 93 8.14 -2.97 8.71
CA ALA A 93 7.23 -3.29 7.60
C ALA A 93 7.95 -3.99 6.46
N VAL A 94 7.22 -4.82 5.74
CA VAL A 94 7.73 -5.53 4.56
C VAL A 94 6.98 -5.04 3.32
N VAL A 95 7.71 -4.45 2.38
CA VAL A 95 7.23 -4.19 1.02
C VAL A 95 7.87 -5.24 0.13
N ALA A 96 7.12 -6.26 -0.26
CA ALA A 96 7.65 -7.44 -0.96
C ALA A 96 7.98 -7.16 -2.42
N ASP A 97 8.51 -8.18 -3.09
CA ASP A 97 9.01 -8.08 -4.46
C ASP A 97 7.98 -7.48 -5.42
N GLN A 98 8.44 -6.59 -6.29
CA GLN A 98 7.63 -5.96 -7.34
C GLN A 98 6.41 -5.17 -6.82
N ALA A 99 6.29 -4.94 -5.52
CA ALA A 99 5.24 -4.08 -4.98
C ALA A 99 5.49 -2.62 -5.35
N HIS A 100 4.42 -1.86 -5.50
CA HIS A 100 4.46 -0.44 -5.83
C HIS A 100 3.72 0.36 -4.76
N VAL A 101 4.40 1.30 -4.12
CA VAL A 101 3.80 2.21 -3.12
C VAL A 101 3.94 3.65 -3.63
N ARG A 102 2.79 4.28 -3.88
CA ARG A 102 2.73 5.61 -4.45
C ARG A 102 2.88 6.73 -3.41
N GLU A 103 2.96 7.94 -3.95
CA GLU A 103 3.15 9.17 -3.19
C GLU A 103 2.08 9.35 -2.11
N ARG A 104 2.48 9.85 -0.93
CA ARG A 104 1.63 10.11 0.25
C ARG A 104 0.89 8.89 0.79
N ALA A 105 1.21 7.68 0.31
CA ALA A 105 0.74 6.46 0.94
C ALA A 105 1.55 6.19 2.21
N ALA A 106 0.87 5.73 3.27
CA ALA A 106 1.51 5.35 4.52
C ALA A 106 1.28 3.86 4.80
N VAL A 107 2.36 3.14 5.09
CA VAL A 107 2.33 1.73 5.49
C VAL A 107 2.76 1.64 6.95
N GLY A 108 1.87 1.22 7.82
CA GLY A 108 2.08 1.15 9.26
C GLY A 108 3.11 0.11 9.69
N ARG A 109 3.57 0.23 10.93
CA ARG A 109 4.58 -0.63 11.54
C ARG A 109 4.22 -2.11 11.45
N GLY A 110 5.19 -2.95 11.08
CA GLY A 110 5.04 -4.40 11.03
C GLY A 110 4.04 -4.91 9.99
N SER A 111 3.57 -4.05 9.09
CA SER A 111 2.64 -4.44 8.03
C SER A 111 3.36 -5.07 6.86
N VAL A 112 2.64 -5.91 6.12
CA VAL A 112 3.14 -6.59 4.93
C VAL A 112 2.35 -6.14 3.71
N VAL A 113 3.05 -5.56 2.76
CA VAL A 113 2.59 -5.29 1.39
C VAL A 113 3.15 -6.40 0.51
N GLY A 114 2.33 -7.36 0.13
CA GLY A 114 2.71 -8.59 -0.56
C GLY A 114 3.23 -8.35 -1.98
N ARG A 115 3.75 -9.42 -2.59
CA ARG A 115 4.35 -9.37 -3.93
C ARG A 115 3.38 -8.81 -4.97
N GLY A 116 3.86 -7.85 -5.76
CA GLY A 116 3.10 -7.25 -6.85
C GLY A 116 1.84 -6.48 -6.41
N VAL A 117 1.72 -6.15 -5.12
CA VAL A 117 0.65 -5.28 -4.63
C VAL A 117 0.89 -3.85 -5.11
N ALA A 118 -0.15 -3.20 -5.60
CA ALA A 118 -0.14 -1.77 -5.87
C ALA A 118 -0.89 -1.04 -4.74
N VAL A 119 -0.18 -0.12 -4.07
CA VAL A 119 -0.76 0.82 -3.11
C VAL A 119 -0.75 2.20 -3.75
N GLU A 120 -1.93 2.71 -4.05
CA GLU A 120 -2.10 3.99 -4.72
C GLU A 120 -1.89 5.19 -3.77
N ASN A 121 -1.80 6.38 -4.36
CA ASN A 121 -1.56 7.60 -3.61
C ASN A 121 -2.60 7.87 -2.52
N ASP A 122 -2.15 8.51 -1.43
CA ASP A 122 -3.00 8.91 -0.30
C ASP A 122 -3.73 7.73 0.40
N ALA A 123 -3.28 6.48 0.19
CA ALA A 123 -3.78 5.33 0.91
C ALA A 123 -3.13 5.24 2.30
N LEU A 124 -3.94 4.95 3.32
CA LEU A 124 -3.48 4.84 4.70
C LEU A 124 -3.63 3.39 5.17
N ILE A 125 -2.51 2.75 5.52
CA ILE A 125 -2.46 1.37 5.98
C ILE A 125 -1.93 1.37 7.43
N GLY A 126 -2.72 0.86 8.37
CA GLY A 126 -2.42 0.76 9.78
C GLY A 126 -1.30 -0.22 10.12
N ALA A 127 -1.11 -0.49 11.41
CA ALA A 127 -0.09 -1.40 11.91
C ALA A 127 -0.54 -2.88 11.82
N GLY A 128 0.41 -3.79 11.58
CA GLY A 128 0.14 -5.23 11.55
C GLY A 128 -0.79 -5.70 10.44
N VAL A 129 -1.04 -4.87 9.44
CA VAL A 129 -1.88 -5.21 8.27
C VAL A 129 -1.15 -6.20 7.38
N ARG A 130 -1.88 -7.16 6.83
CA ARG A 130 -1.34 -8.13 5.86
C ARG A 130 -2.10 -8.05 4.54
N ILE A 131 -1.47 -7.46 3.54
CA ILE A 131 -1.99 -7.39 2.17
C ILE A 131 -1.26 -8.43 1.33
N GLN A 132 -2.00 -9.38 0.78
CA GLN A 132 -1.45 -10.51 0.06
C GLN A 132 -1.22 -10.21 -1.43
N THR A 133 -0.48 -11.10 -2.10
CA THR A 133 -0.03 -11.03 -3.48
C THR A 133 -1.10 -10.48 -4.43
N GLY A 134 -0.72 -9.49 -5.24
CA GLY A 134 -1.50 -8.98 -6.36
C GLY A 134 -2.78 -8.22 -5.99
N ALA A 135 -2.98 -7.87 -4.72
CA ALA A 135 -4.08 -6.99 -4.35
C ALA A 135 -3.83 -5.57 -4.87
N TYR A 136 -4.90 -4.85 -5.19
CA TYR A 136 -4.88 -3.45 -5.58
C TYR A 136 -5.56 -2.59 -4.52
N ILE A 137 -4.80 -1.71 -3.90
CA ILE A 137 -5.26 -0.77 -2.88
C ILE A 137 -5.35 0.61 -3.52
N THR A 138 -6.57 1.01 -3.81
CA THR A 138 -6.87 2.27 -4.51
C THR A 138 -6.54 3.50 -3.69
N ALA A 139 -6.38 4.64 -4.36
CA ALA A 139 -6.17 5.93 -3.71
C ALA A 139 -7.29 6.25 -2.70
N PHE A 140 -6.90 6.88 -1.58
CA PHE A 140 -7.79 7.24 -0.46
C PHE A 140 -8.43 6.04 0.26
N CYS A 141 -7.89 4.83 0.10
CA CYS A 141 -8.28 3.69 0.90
C CYS A 141 -7.74 3.85 2.33
N GLU A 142 -8.57 3.60 3.33
CA GLU A 142 -8.19 3.60 4.74
C GLU A 142 -8.27 2.17 5.27
N ILE A 143 -7.14 1.61 5.71
CA ILE A 143 -7.04 0.26 6.26
C ILE A 143 -6.53 0.38 7.69
N GLU A 144 -7.38 0.06 8.67
CA GLU A 144 -7.02 0.09 10.08
C GLU A 144 -6.14 -1.11 10.48
N ASP A 145 -5.72 -1.13 11.74
CA ASP A 145 -4.75 -2.12 12.25
C ASP A 145 -5.26 -3.56 12.12
N GLU A 146 -4.30 -4.49 11.96
CA GLU A 146 -4.52 -5.93 12.00
C GLU A 146 -5.49 -6.47 10.92
N VAL A 147 -5.82 -5.68 9.90
CA VAL A 147 -6.65 -6.11 8.77
C VAL A 147 -5.91 -7.13 7.91
N PHE A 148 -6.65 -8.10 7.40
CA PHE A 148 -6.15 -9.07 6.42
C PHE A 148 -6.85 -8.87 5.07
N VAL A 149 -6.06 -8.63 4.03
CA VAL A 149 -6.48 -8.52 2.65
C VAL A 149 -5.88 -9.67 1.85
N ALA A 150 -6.72 -10.60 1.42
CA ALA A 150 -6.30 -11.81 0.70
C ALA A 150 -5.81 -11.52 -0.74
N PRO A 151 -5.19 -12.50 -1.42
CA PRO A 151 -4.66 -12.31 -2.76
C PRO A 151 -5.71 -11.82 -3.77
N GLY A 152 -5.28 -10.91 -4.65
CA GLY A 152 -6.10 -10.45 -5.78
C GLY A 152 -7.31 -9.59 -5.42
N VAL A 153 -7.46 -9.15 -4.18
CA VAL A 153 -8.53 -8.22 -3.79
C VAL A 153 -8.38 -6.91 -4.56
N GLN A 154 -9.52 -6.37 -5.03
CA GLN A 154 -9.59 -5.11 -5.76
C GLN A 154 -10.40 -4.09 -4.98
N THR A 155 -9.81 -2.94 -4.67
CA THR A 155 -10.53 -1.80 -4.10
C THR A 155 -10.72 -0.71 -5.14
N LEU A 156 -11.86 -0.04 -5.15
CA LEU A 156 -12.21 0.97 -6.14
C LEU A 156 -12.52 2.31 -5.46
N ASN A 157 -12.33 3.43 -6.15
CA ASN A 157 -12.56 4.78 -5.60
C ASN A 157 -13.40 5.71 -6.47
N ASP A 158 -13.81 5.28 -7.67
CA ASP A 158 -14.61 6.08 -8.59
C ASP A 158 -15.89 5.34 -9.01
N LEU A 159 -17.05 5.79 -8.50
CA LEU A 159 -18.37 5.25 -8.86
C LEU A 159 -18.76 5.52 -10.32
N THR A 160 -18.09 6.45 -10.97
CA THR A 160 -18.43 6.89 -12.33
C THR A 160 -17.54 6.30 -13.41
N ALA A 161 -16.50 5.55 -13.03
CA ALA A 161 -15.50 5.01 -13.94
C ALA A 161 -14.99 6.07 -14.96
N GLY A 162 -14.69 7.26 -14.46
CA GLY A 162 -14.17 8.38 -15.27
C GLY A 162 -15.21 9.14 -16.11
N ARG A 163 -16.49 8.81 -16.03
CA ARG A 163 -17.54 9.46 -16.86
C ARG A 163 -17.86 10.91 -16.46
N ARG A 164 -17.59 11.30 -15.23
CA ARG A 164 -17.83 12.69 -14.79
C ARG A 164 -16.58 13.53 -15.02
N PRO A 165 -16.73 14.79 -15.49
CA PRO A 165 -15.62 15.71 -15.50
C PRO A 165 -15.02 15.86 -14.11
N VAL A 166 -13.75 16.21 -14.05
CA VAL A 166 -12.98 16.46 -12.84
C VAL A 166 -13.81 17.26 -11.81
N GLY A 167 -14.12 16.67 -10.63
CA GLY A 167 -14.84 17.44 -9.60
C GLY A 167 -15.58 16.65 -8.52
N GLY A 168 -15.86 15.36 -8.69
CA GLY A 168 -16.39 14.55 -7.59
C GLY A 168 -15.26 13.97 -6.74
N PRO A 169 -15.38 13.92 -5.40
CA PRO A 169 -14.34 13.31 -4.57
C PRO A 169 -14.21 11.81 -4.89
N LEU A 170 -12.98 11.37 -5.19
CA LEU A 170 -12.65 9.95 -5.16
C LEU A 170 -12.68 9.48 -3.70
N ARG A 171 -13.25 8.32 -3.44
CA ARG A 171 -13.34 7.75 -2.09
C ARG A 171 -12.98 6.28 -2.13
N GLY A 172 -11.84 5.93 -1.53
CA GLY A 172 -11.49 4.53 -1.29
C GLY A 172 -12.40 3.89 -0.22
N PRO A 173 -12.45 2.57 -0.16
CA PRO A 173 -13.10 1.86 0.93
C PRO A 173 -12.39 2.09 2.26
N LYS A 174 -13.16 1.89 3.36
CA LYS A 174 -12.63 1.87 4.72
C LYS A 174 -12.69 0.46 5.28
N LEU A 175 -11.55 -0.09 5.64
CA LEU A 175 -11.43 -1.40 6.25
C LEU A 175 -11.15 -1.22 7.75
N ARG A 176 -12.14 -1.52 8.57
CA ARG A 176 -12.03 -1.36 10.03
C ARG A 176 -11.18 -2.47 10.63
N ARG A 177 -10.71 -2.19 11.82
CA ARG A 177 -9.78 -3.04 12.56
C ARG A 177 -10.15 -4.51 12.50
N ARG A 178 -9.14 -5.37 12.26
CA ARG A 178 -9.26 -6.84 12.22
C ARG A 178 -10.26 -7.39 11.21
N CYS A 179 -10.86 -6.62 10.32
CA CYS A 179 -11.68 -7.22 9.29
C CYS A 179 -10.84 -8.10 8.35
N ARG A 180 -11.50 -9.02 7.67
CA ARG A 180 -10.91 -9.99 6.75
C ARG A 180 -11.57 -9.86 5.39
N VAL A 181 -10.76 -9.70 4.35
CA VAL A 181 -11.25 -9.63 2.97
C VAL A 181 -10.72 -10.82 2.21
N GLY A 182 -11.61 -11.70 1.80
CA GLY A 182 -11.32 -12.94 1.06
C GLY A 182 -10.79 -12.68 -0.34
N GLY A 183 -10.06 -13.67 -0.88
CA GLY A 183 -9.37 -13.55 -2.17
C GLY A 183 -10.28 -13.16 -3.32
N ALA A 184 -9.75 -12.35 -4.23
CA ALA A 184 -10.44 -11.82 -5.41
C ALA A 184 -11.77 -11.09 -5.11
N ALA A 185 -12.02 -10.66 -3.88
CA ALA A 185 -13.18 -9.81 -3.58
C ALA A 185 -13.00 -8.42 -4.19
N VAL A 186 -14.11 -7.77 -4.55
CA VAL A 186 -14.15 -6.41 -5.10
C VAL A 186 -14.91 -5.52 -4.13
N LEU A 187 -14.27 -4.44 -3.70
CA LEU A 187 -14.84 -3.45 -2.79
C LEU A 187 -15.16 -2.16 -3.56
N LEU A 188 -16.44 -1.77 -3.62
CA LEU A 188 -16.85 -0.58 -4.33
C LEU A 188 -16.43 0.71 -3.62
N PRO A 189 -16.40 1.85 -4.34
CA PRO A 189 -15.96 3.13 -3.80
C PRO A 189 -16.74 3.57 -2.56
N GLY A 190 -16.01 3.98 -1.53
CA GLY A 190 -16.56 4.62 -0.33
C GLY A 190 -17.32 3.71 0.63
N ILE A 191 -17.33 2.37 0.40
CA ILE A 191 -17.96 1.43 1.35
C ILE A 191 -17.09 1.27 2.60
N GLU A 192 -17.72 0.85 3.69
CA GLU A 192 -17.03 0.49 4.92
C GLU A 192 -17.21 -1.00 5.22
N VAL A 193 -16.11 -1.69 5.53
CA VAL A 193 -16.11 -3.05 6.07
C VAL A 193 -15.88 -2.93 7.58
N GLY A 194 -16.89 -3.25 8.37
CA GLY A 194 -16.90 -3.08 9.82
C GLY A 194 -15.84 -3.92 10.54
N GLU A 195 -15.59 -3.57 11.80
CA GLU A 195 -14.60 -4.24 12.65
C GLU A 195 -14.88 -5.75 12.75
N GLU A 196 -13.85 -6.56 12.58
CA GLU A 196 -13.93 -8.02 12.62
C GLU A 196 -14.92 -8.64 11.62
N ALA A 197 -15.41 -7.88 10.65
CA ALA A 197 -16.23 -8.44 9.59
C ALA A 197 -15.43 -9.30 8.62
N PHE A 198 -16.10 -10.22 7.95
CA PHE A 198 -15.48 -11.11 6.97
C PHE A 198 -16.20 -11.03 5.61
N VAL A 199 -15.47 -10.59 4.63
CA VAL A 199 -15.88 -10.62 3.22
C VAL A 199 -15.41 -11.92 2.60
N GLY A 200 -16.32 -12.77 2.14
CA GLY A 200 -16.00 -14.04 1.49
C GLY A 200 -15.24 -13.83 0.17
N ALA A 201 -14.48 -14.85 -0.24
CA ALA A 201 -13.73 -14.83 -1.48
C ALA A 201 -14.66 -14.61 -2.70
N GLY A 202 -14.20 -13.81 -3.68
CA GLY A 202 -14.96 -13.50 -4.89
C GLY A 202 -16.20 -12.63 -4.67
N ALA A 203 -16.46 -12.14 -3.47
CA ALA A 203 -17.61 -11.28 -3.20
C ALA A 203 -17.46 -9.89 -3.84
N VAL A 204 -18.57 -9.31 -4.30
CA VAL A 204 -18.64 -7.91 -4.74
C VAL A 204 -19.41 -7.10 -3.71
N VAL A 205 -18.68 -6.34 -2.89
CA VAL A 205 -19.25 -5.54 -1.80
C VAL A 205 -19.72 -4.21 -2.35
N THR A 206 -21.03 -4.01 -2.35
CA THR A 206 -21.71 -2.84 -2.93
C THR A 206 -22.32 -1.90 -1.87
N ARG A 207 -22.24 -2.25 -0.59
CA ARG A 207 -22.76 -1.50 0.56
C ARG A 207 -21.86 -1.77 1.77
N ASP A 208 -21.99 -0.94 2.78
CA ASP A 208 -21.30 -1.14 4.04
C ASP A 208 -21.61 -2.52 4.64
N VAL A 209 -20.59 -3.11 5.26
CA VAL A 209 -20.68 -4.41 5.96
C VAL A 209 -20.66 -4.12 7.46
N PRO A 210 -21.69 -4.54 8.21
CA PRO A 210 -21.72 -4.36 9.66
C PRO A 210 -20.54 -5.05 10.36
N PRO A 211 -20.11 -4.57 11.54
CA PRO A 211 -19.10 -5.26 12.34
C PRO A 211 -19.47 -6.72 12.60
N ARG A 212 -18.46 -7.59 12.67
CA ARG A 212 -18.61 -9.03 12.96
C ARG A 212 -19.68 -9.72 12.13
N THR A 213 -19.72 -9.43 10.85
CA THR A 213 -20.70 -9.99 9.92
C THR A 213 -19.98 -10.68 8.77
N LEU A 214 -20.39 -11.90 8.43
CA LEU A 214 -19.96 -12.60 7.21
C LEU A 214 -20.86 -12.19 6.04
N VAL A 215 -20.23 -11.68 4.97
CA VAL A 215 -20.91 -11.41 3.70
C VAL A 215 -20.28 -12.21 2.56
N VAL A 216 -21.10 -12.72 1.64
CA VAL A 216 -20.62 -13.47 0.46
C VAL A 216 -21.47 -13.15 -0.78
N GLY A 217 -20.94 -13.45 -1.96
CA GLY A 217 -21.68 -13.44 -3.22
C GLY A 217 -21.56 -12.16 -4.04
N VAL A 218 -22.27 -12.13 -5.19
CA VAL A 218 -22.29 -11.02 -6.16
C VAL A 218 -23.74 -10.67 -6.49
N PRO A 219 -24.25 -9.55 -5.97
CA PRO A 219 -23.64 -8.68 -4.96
C PRO A 219 -23.59 -9.35 -3.57
N ALA A 220 -22.62 -8.93 -2.74
CA ALA A 220 -22.46 -9.49 -1.40
C ALA A 220 -23.71 -9.30 -0.54
N ARG A 221 -24.06 -10.34 0.21
CA ARG A 221 -25.20 -10.36 1.17
C ARG A 221 -24.72 -10.96 2.48
N GLU A 222 -25.33 -10.52 3.55
CA GLU A 222 -25.11 -11.07 4.88
C GLU A 222 -25.54 -12.55 4.93
N VAL A 223 -24.70 -13.36 5.54
CA VAL A 223 -24.94 -14.78 5.78
C VAL A 223 -25.25 -15.03 7.25
N ARG A 224 -24.41 -14.50 8.13
CA ARG A 224 -24.55 -14.65 9.58
C ARG A 224 -23.65 -13.66 10.33
N ALA A 225 -23.95 -13.45 11.59
CA ALA A 225 -23.01 -12.84 12.52
C ALA A 225 -21.82 -13.77 12.79
N LEU A 226 -20.67 -13.20 13.15
CA LEU A 226 -19.49 -13.92 13.60
C LEU A 226 -19.39 -13.85 15.11
N ASP A 227 -19.07 -14.98 15.72
CA ASP A 227 -18.80 -15.03 17.17
C ASP A 227 -17.49 -14.29 17.48
N PRO A 228 -17.39 -13.64 18.65
CA PRO A 228 -16.18 -12.89 19.04
C PRO A 228 -14.88 -13.67 19.06
N GLU A 229 -14.94 -15.00 19.08
CA GLU A 229 -13.81 -15.94 19.17
C GLU A 229 -13.58 -16.75 17.87
N ALA A 230 -14.24 -16.40 16.77
CA ALA A 230 -14.19 -17.15 15.51
C ALA A 230 -13.05 -16.71 14.57
#